data_7c8820e080ac4e887fc1f8d4749d8fa8
#
_entry.id   7c8820e080ac4e887fc1f8d4749d8fa8
#
_cell.length_a   1.000
_cell.length_b   1.000
_cell.length_c   1.000
_cell.angle_alpha   90.00
_cell.angle_beta   90.00
_cell.angle_gamma   90.00
#
_symmetry.space_group_name_H-M   'P 1'
#
loop_
_entity.id
_entity.type
_entity.pdbx_description
1 polymer ?
#
loop_
_entity_poly.entity_id
_entity_poly.type
_entity_poly.pdbx_seq_one_letter_code
_entity_poly.pdbx_strand_id
1 'polypeptide(L)'
;MSESVSEVYVLDDDVSVREGVASLIRSVGLKVRTFASTQEFLASLQKKRPSCLVLDIQLPDINGFELQQELATKDIQIPIIFLTGHGDIPMSVRAIKAGALEFLTKPFDDEYLLEAIQNAIARHSKVGQPKGSIALQSCQDGTGTDLASRVIPHQAEIVLSPSLNGSGKPVRKSGEIIGQSVALRQIISQIEMVAPTDANVLILGETGTGKELIARELHRRSRRKDKPLVRVNCACIPKELYESEFFGHARGAFTGAVKDRVGRFEAAAGGTLFLDEIGEIPLELQSKLLRVLQEKCYERVGEEMTRRADVRIVAATNRDLKKEVMAGRFREDLYYRLNVFPMELAPLRERREDIPLLATHFVELSLRELGCPRPRLTRAGIETLQSYDWPGNIRELRNVIERAVIFARGGALDFDLPAIDSSAGPIPTAPRLGDGADLEYLTDSEMQRLERENLFAVLEKTAWKIKGLDGAAELLGVKPTTLISRMGKMGLKRPS
;
A
#
# COMPACT_ATOMS: atom_id res chain seq x y z
N MET A 1 -6.78 25.30 -47.26
CA MET A 1 -6.84 24.24 -46.24
C MET A 1 -7.70 24.78 -45.10
N SER A 2 -8.96 24.37 -45.01
CA SER A 2 -9.88 24.87 -43.98
C SER A 2 -9.48 24.29 -42.65
N GLU A 3 -9.02 25.12 -41.71
CA GLU A 3 -8.84 24.75 -40.30
C GLU A 3 -10.18 24.21 -39.77
N SER A 4 -10.20 22.96 -39.42
CA SER A 4 -11.34 22.34 -38.73
C SER A 4 -11.43 22.95 -37.34
N VAL A 5 -12.31 23.94 -37.18
CA VAL A 5 -12.54 24.61 -35.90
C VAL A 5 -13.04 23.57 -34.89
N SER A 6 -12.24 23.30 -33.87
CA SER A 6 -12.58 22.38 -32.77
C SER A 6 -13.83 22.87 -32.02
N GLU A 7 -14.81 22.01 -31.85
CA GLU A 7 -16.07 22.34 -31.17
C GLU A 7 -16.25 21.40 -29.95
N VAL A 8 -16.54 21.96 -28.79
CA VAL A 8 -16.76 21.25 -27.55
C VAL A 8 -18.26 21.21 -27.28
N TYR A 9 -18.76 20.03 -26.89
CA TYR A 9 -20.15 19.89 -26.47
C TYR A 9 -20.24 19.75 -24.96
N VAL A 10 -21.21 20.41 -24.33
CA VAL A 10 -21.48 20.34 -22.88
C VAL A 10 -22.90 19.84 -22.68
N LEU A 11 -23.05 18.73 -21.98
CA LEU A 11 -24.33 18.13 -21.63
C LEU A 11 -24.46 18.06 -20.11
N ASP A 12 -25.35 18.89 -19.56
CA ASP A 12 -25.60 19.03 -18.12
C ASP A 12 -27.02 19.56 -17.95
N ASP A 13 -27.81 19.03 -17.03
CA ASP A 13 -29.19 19.47 -16.80
C ASP A 13 -29.28 20.76 -15.97
N ASP A 14 -28.25 21.04 -15.13
CA ASP A 14 -28.16 22.29 -14.37
C ASP A 14 -27.76 23.45 -15.28
N VAL A 15 -28.67 24.44 -15.40
CA VAL A 15 -28.48 25.65 -16.22
C VAL A 15 -27.25 26.44 -15.76
N SER A 16 -27.03 26.56 -14.44
CA SER A 16 -25.93 27.37 -13.89
C SER A 16 -24.57 26.75 -14.19
N VAL A 17 -24.44 25.42 -14.05
CA VAL A 17 -23.22 24.68 -14.38
C VAL A 17 -22.97 24.72 -15.89
N ARG A 18 -24.00 24.45 -16.68
CA ARG A 18 -23.94 24.44 -18.14
C ARG A 18 -23.46 25.77 -18.70
N GLU A 19 -24.05 26.92 -18.26
CA GLU A 19 -23.66 28.24 -18.69
C GLU A 19 -22.29 28.66 -18.16
N GLY A 20 -21.93 28.31 -16.93
CA GLY A 20 -20.61 28.54 -16.34
C GLY A 20 -19.50 27.86 -17.14
N VAL A 21 -19.66 26.55 -17.42
CA VAL A 21 -18.73 25.77 -18.24
C VAL A 21 -18.63 26.32 -19.67
N ALA A 22 -19.78 26.68 -20.27
CA ALA A 22 -19.78 27.26 -21.63
C ALA A 22 -19.09 28.61 -21.67
N SER A 23 -19.25 29.46 -20.65
CA SER A 23 -18.57 30.75 -20.55
C SER A 23 -17.05 30.56 -20.42
N LEU A 24 -16.62 29.63 -19.60
CA LEU A 24 -15.22 29.27 -19.42
C LEU A 24 -14.58 28.76 -20.72
N ILE A 25 -15.24 27.88 -21.46
CA ILE A 25 -14.75 27.38 -22.75
C ILE A 25 -14.65 28.50 -23.80
N ARG A 26 -15.61 29.42 -23.83
CA ARG A 26 -15.58 30.58 -24.74
C ARG A 26 -14.43 31.54 -24.40
N SER A 27 -14.07 31.70 -23.12
CA SER A 27 -12.99 32.61 -22.69
C SER A 27 -11.63 32.28 -23.30
N VAL A 28 -11.40 31.00 -23.63
CA VAL A 28 -10.17 30.51 -24.29
C VAL A 28 -10.30 30.40 -25.82
N GLY A 29 -11.36 30.98 -26.43
CA GLY A 29 -11.55 31.04 -27.86
C GLY A 29 -12.08 29.75 -28.51
N LEU A 30 -12.50 28.74 -27.74
CA LEU A 30 -13.09 27.51 -28.26
C LEU A 30 -14.58 27.68 -28.57
N LYS A 31 -15.06 27.01 -29.62
CA LYS A 31 -16.50 26.93 -29.91
C LYS A 31 -17.15 25.92 -29.02
N VAL A 32 -18.29 26.29 -28.39
CA VAL A 32 -19.04 25.42 -27.48
C VAL A 32 -20.53 25.39 -27.88
N ARG A 33 -21.11 24.19 -27.76
CA ARG A 33 -22.56 23.99 -27.84
C ARG A 33 -23.02 23.29 -26.54
N THR A 34 -24.15 23.74 -26.06
CA THR A 34 -24.73 23.28 -24.79
C THR A 34 -26.03 22.51 -25.03
N PHE A 35 -26.28 21.48 -24.25
CA PHE A 35 -27.49 20.65 -24.31
C PHE A 35 -28.01 20.43 -22.91
N ALA A 36 -29.34 20.41 -22.74
CA ALA A 36 -30.00 20.16 -21.48
C ALA A 36 -30.49 18.70 -21.36
N SER A 37 -30.54 17.96 -22.48
CA SER A 37 -31.02 16.57 -22.53
C SER A 37 -30.21 15.73 -23.50
N THR A 38 -30.16 14.42 -23.25
CA THR A 38 -29.48 13.46 -24.13
C THR A 38 -30.13 13.36 -25.50
N GLN A 39 -31.46 13.57 -25.59
CA GLN A 39 -32.19 13.55 -26.85
C GLN A 39 -31.72 14.67 -27.80
N GLU A 40 -31.61 15.91 -27.28
CA GLU A 40 -31.08 17.04 -28.05
C GLU A 40 -29.63 16.81 -28.51
N PHE A 41 -28.82 16.29 -27.62
CA PHE A 41 -27.43 15.95 -27.93
C PHE A 41 -27.33 14.87 -29.02
N LEU A 42 -28.03 13.74 -28.90
CA LEU A 42 -28.02 12.65 -29.89
C LEU A 42 -28.53 13.14 -31.28
N ALA A 43 -29.57 13.98 -31.32
CA ALA A 43 -30.06 14.55 -32.53
C ALA A 43 -29.01 15.50 -33.23
N SER A 44 -28.16 16.15 -32.43
CA SER A 44 -27.09 17.02 -32.95
C SER A 44 -25.93 16.26 -33.58
N LEU A 45 -25.63 15.03 -33.07
CA LEU A 45 -24.54 14.18 -33.57
C LEU A 45 -24.74 13.75 -35.04
N GLN A 46 -25.97 13.69 -35.51
CA GLN A 46 -26.26 13.39 -36.92
C GLN A 46 -25.75 14.49 -37.90
N LYS A 47 -25.58 15.70 -37.41
CA LYS A 47 -25.15 16.85 -38.23
C LYS A 47 -23.65 17.12 -38.12
N LYS A 48 -23.07 16.99 -36.94
CA LYS A 48 -21.65 17.28 -36.71
C LYS A 48 -21.18 16.57 -35.43
N ARG A 49 -19.97 15.98 -35.47
CA ARG A 49 -19.33 15.36 -34.30
C ARG A 49 -18.48 16.38 -33.56
N PRO A 50 -18.54 16.46 -32.21
CA PRO A 50 -17.68 17.33 -31.42
C PRO A 50 -16.26 16.77 -31.31
N SER A 51 -15.30 17.67 -31.04
CA SER A 51 -13.92 17.28 -30.73
C SER A 51 -13.75 16.77 -29.30
N CYS A 52 -14.68 17.16 -28.41
CA CYS A 52 -14.73 16.72 -27.00
C CYS A 52 -16.17 16.86 -26.48
N LEU A 53 -16.57 15.96 -25.59
CA LEU A 53 -17.83 16.00 -24.85
C LEU A 53 -17.55 16.16 -23.34
N VAL A 54 -18.06 17.22 -22.73
CA VAL A 54 -18.13 17.41 -21.28
C VAL A 54 -19.53 16.97 -20.85
N LEU A 55 -19.60 15.96 -19.99
CA LEU A 55 -20.84 15.21 -19.70
C LEU A 55 -21.09 15.10 -18.21
N ASP A 56 -22.26 15.54 -17.74
CA ASP A 56 -22.70 15.21 -16.39
C ASP A 56 -23.09 13.72 -16.30
N ILE A 57 -22.77 13.12 -15.16
CA ILE A 57 -23.14 11.73 -14.89
C ILE A 57 -24.63 11.62 -14.53
N GLN A 58 -25.15 12.57 -13.76
CA GLN A 58 -26.53 12.55 -13.28
C GLN A 58 -27.43 13.36 -14.19
N LEU A 59 -27.90 12.77 -15.27
CA LEU A 59 -28.89 13.37 -16.16
C LEU A 59 -30.29 12.82 -15.84
N PRO A 60 -31.37 13.62 -16.09
CA PRO A 60 -32.72 13.22 -15.71
C PRO A 60 -33.28 12.07 -16.56
N ASP A 61 -32.78 11.88 -17.76
CA ASP A 61 -33.31 10.93 -18.76
C ASP A 61 -32.47 9.64 -18.86
N ILE A 62 -31.15 9.69 -18.69
CA ILE A 62 -30.25 8.55 -18.74
C ILE A 62 -28.96 8.84 -17.96
N ASN A 63 -28.36 7.82 -17.34
CA ASN A 63 -27.08 7.98 -16.67
C ASN A 63 -25.96 8.24 -17.69
N GLY A 64 -25.04 9.16 -17.41
CA GLY A 64 -23.93 9.49 -18.31
C GLY A 64 -23.06 8.28 -18.72
N PHE A 65 -22.95 7.25 -17.89
CA PHE A 65 -22.27 6.00 -18.27
C PHE A 65 -23.06 5.17 -19.28
N GLU A 66 -24.36 5.17 -19.18
CA GLU A 66 -25.23 4.49 -20.16
C GLU A 66 -25.16 5.18 -21.51
N LEU A 67 -25.12 6.51 -21.51
CA LEU A 67 -24.90 7.31 -22.73
C LEU A 67 -23.54 6.99 -23.36
N GLN A 68 -22.47 6.87 -22.57
CA GLN A 68 -21.16 6.46 -23.07
C GLN A 68 -21.20 5.08 -23.74
N GLN A 69 -21.89 4.11 -23.13
CA GLN A 69 -22.06 2.79 -23.71
C GLN A 69 -22.87 2.84 -25.03
N GLU A 70 -23.93 3.65 -25.07
CA GLU A 70 -24.73 3.84 -26.27
C GLU A 70 -23.91 4.43 -27.42
N LEU A 71 -23.05 5.41 -27.15
CA LEU A 71 -22.12 5.97 -28.13
C LEU A 71 -21.12 4.92 -28.64
N ALA A 72 -20.58 4.11 -27.73
CA ALA A 72 -19.66 3.01 -28.08
C ALA A 72 -20.33 1.94 -28.95
N THR A 73 -21.58 1.55 -28.68
CA THR A 73 -22.33 0.58 -29.50
C THR A 73 -22.63 1.11 -30.88
N LYS A 74 -22.76 2.44 -31.06
CA LYS A 74 -22.97 3.12 -32.34
C LYS A 74 -21.66 3.45 -33.08
N ASP A 75 -20.50 2.97 -32.60
CA ASP A 75 -19.15 3.26 -33.14
C ASP A 75 -18.84 4.76 -33.23
N ILE A 76 -19.35 5.53 -32.27
CA ILE A 76 -19.12 6.97 -32.15
C ILE A 76 -18.03 7.20 -31.10
N GLN A 77 -16.81 7.39 -31.54
CA GLN A 77 -15.67 7.66 -30.69
C GLN A 77 -15.48 9.16 -30.48
N ILE A 78 -15.89 9.66 -29.32
CA ILE A 78 -15.70 11.05 -28.88
C ILE A 78 -14.95 11.02 -27.55
N PRO A 79 -13.90 11.83 -27.35
CA PRO A 79 -13.30 11.98 -26.02
C PRO A 79 -14.31 12.55 -25.03
N ILE A 80 -14.55 11.84 -23.92
CA ILE A 80 -15.54 12.24 -22.91
C ILE A 80 -14.80 12.65 -21.64
N ILE A 81 -15.20 13.81 -21.10
CA ILE A 81 -14.82 14.31 -19.78
C ILE A 81 -16.08 14.30 -18.92
N PHE A 82 -16.10 13.50 -17.85
CA PHE A 82 -17.23 13.45 -16.94
C PHE A 82 -17.17 14.54 -15.88
N LEU A 83 -18.34 15.16 -15.60
CA LEU A 83 -18.56 16.01 -14.42
C LEU A 83 -19.52 15.31 -13.46
N THR A 84 -19.34 15.47 -12.15
CA THR A 84 -20.26 14.91 -11.14
C THR A 84 -20.33 15.75 -9.86
N GLY A 85 -21.53 15.87 -9.28
CA GLY A 85 -21.73 16.51 -7.99
C GLY A 85 -21.34 15.63 -6.79
N HIS A 86 -21.28 14.30 -6.97
CA HIS A 86 -20.88 13.34 -5.94
C HIS A 86 -19.81 12.42 -6.50
N GLY A 87 -18.54 12.75 -6.22
CA GLY A 87 -17.39 11.98 -6.67
C GLY A 87 -17.05 10.84 -5.73
N ASP A 88 -17.62 9.65 -5.96
CA ASP A 88 -17.12 8.41 -5.38
C ASP A 88 -15.97 7.87 -6.23
N ILE A 89 -14.88 7.46 -5.57
CA ILE A 89 -13.71 6.83 -6.22
C ILE A 89 -14.11 5.64 -7.12
N PRO A 90 -15.10 4.79 -6.77
CA PRO A 90 -15.63 3.76 -7.67
C PRO A 90 -16.20 4.29 -8.99
N MET A 91 -16.80 5.47 -8.99
CA MET A 91 -17.37 6.10 -10.19
C MET A 91 -16.29 6.58 -11.16
N SER A 92 -15.24 7.24 -10.66
CA SER A 92 -14.13 7.73 -11.50
C SER A 92 -13.39 6.58 -12.19
N VAL A 93 -13.14 5.49 -11.46
CA VAL A 93 -12.51 4.27 -12.03
C VAL A 93 -13.40 3.61 -13.06
N ARG A 94 -14.71 3.58 -12.86
CA ARG A 94 -15.67 3.04 -13.82
C ARG A 94 -15.72 3.86 -15.11
N ALA A 95 -15.69 5.20 -15.00
CA ALA A 95 -15.64 6.12 -16.13
C ALA A 95 -14.40 5.88 -17.03
N ILE A 96 -13.23 5.84 -16.41
CA ILE A 96 -11.95 5.66 -17.11
C ILE A 96 -11.83 4.25 -17.72
N LYS A 97 -12.29 3.20 -17.02
CA LYS A 97 -12.34 1.83 -17.58
C LYS A 97 -13.30 1.71 -18.77
N ALA A 98 -14.35 2.50 -18.80
CA ALA A 98 -15.29 2.58 -19.92
C ALA A 98 -14.77 3.45 -21.08
N GLY A 99 -13.56 4.00 -20.99
CA GLY A 99 -12.91 4.77 -22.05
C GLY A 99 -13.09 6.28 -21.97
N ALA A 100 -13.55 6.82 -20.83
CA ALA A 100 -13.53 8.27 -20.62
C ALA A 100 -12.10 8.81 -20.56
N LEU A 101 -11.91 10.03 -21.03
CA LEU A 101 -10.61 10.66 -21.01
C LEU A 101 -10.26 11.21 -19.65
N GLU A 102 -11.25 11.80 -18.96
CA GLU A 102 -11.07 12.45 -17.65
C GLU A 102 -12.38 12.44 -16.84
N PHE A 103 -12.25 12.68 -15.53
CA PHE A 103 -13.35 12.69 -14.57
C PHE A 103 -13.13 13.81 -13.54
N LEU A 104 -14.09 14.73 -13.39
CA LEU A 104 -14.01 15.88 -12.51
C LEU A 104 -15.19 15.95 -11.55
N THR A 105 -14.92 16.28 -10.30
CA THR A 105 -15.97 16.51 -9.28
C THR A 105 -16.31 17.98 -9.16
N LYS A 106 -17.60 18.29 -9.13
CA LYS A 106 -18.12 19.63 -8.86
C LYS A 106 -18.00 19.94 -7.35
N PRO A 107 -17.46 21.10 -6.92
CA PRO A 107 -16.84 22.14 -7.75
C PRO A 107 -15.44 21.73 -8.25
N PHE A 108 -15.15 22.02 -9.52
CA PHE A 108 -13.89 21.74 -10.18
C PHE A 108 -13.07 23.03 -10.37
N ASP A 109 -11.78 22.86 -10.61
CA ASP A 109 -10.87 23.96 -10.97
C ASP A 109 -10.99 24.29 -12.45
N ASP A 110 -11.16 25.57 -12.77
CA ASP A 110 -11.37 26.09 -14.12
C ASP A 110 -10.18 25.80 -15.04
N GLU A 111 -8.95 25.98 -14.57
CA GLU A 111 -7.74 25.72 -15.34
C GLU A 111 -7.60 24.24 -15.67
N TYR A 112 -7.93 23.37 -14.71
CA TYR A 112 -7.87 21.92 -14.90
C TYR A 112 -8.89 21.41 -15.92
N LEU A 113 -10.12 21.95 -15.92
CA LEU A 113 -11.13 21.61 -16.94
C LEU A 113 -10.67 22.03 -18.34
N LEU A 114 -10.10 23.23 -18.47
CA LEU A 114 -9.59 23.73 -19.75
C LEU A 114 -8.41 22.88 -20.27
N GLU A 115 -7.50 22.47 -19.39
CA GLU A 115 -6.41 21.57 -19.76
C GLU A 115 -6.92 20.20 -20.22
N ALA A 116 -7.90 19.62 -19.53
CA ALA A 116 -8.53 18.36 -19.92
C ALA A 116 -9.20 18.45 -21.31
N ILE A 117 -9.88 19.57 -21.61
CA ILE A 117 -10.50 19.82 -22.90
C ILE A 117 -9.44 19.94 -23.99
N GLN A 118 -8.35 20.68 -23.77
CA GLN A 118 -7.25 20.83 -24.74
C GLN A 118 -6.59 19.49 -25.06
N ASN A 119 -6.36 18.66 -24.03
CA ASN A 119 -5.83 17.30 -24.18
C ASN A 119 -6.79 16.41 -24.99
N ALA A 120 -8.10 16.53 -24.78
CA ALA A 120 -9.12 15.82 -25.52
C ALA A 120 -9.09 16.16 -27.02
N ILE A 121 -9.03 17.45 -27.34
CA ILE A 121 -8.96 17.95 -28.71
C ILE A 121 -7.68 17.48 -29.41
N ALA A 122 -6.54 17.55 -28.74
CA ALA A 122 -5.24 17.10 -29.26
C ALA A 122 -5.20 15.62 -29.61
N ARG A 123 -5.87 14.78 -28.80
CA ARG A 123 -6.01 13.33 -29.07
C ARG A 123 -6.93 13.04 -30.24
N HIS A 124 -8.05 13.75 -30.36
CA HIS A 124 -8.99 13.59 -31.44
C HIS A 124 -8.37 13.96 -32.81
N SER A 125 -7.51 14.96 -32.86
CA SER A 125 -6.80 15.39 -34.07
C SER A 125 -5.82 14.35 -34.62
N LYS A 126 -5.29 13.47 -33.77
CA LYS A 126 -4.34 12.40 -34.14
C LYS A 126 -5.01 11.11 -34.66
N VAL A 127 -6.29 10.91 -34.40
CA VAL A 127 -7.06 9.71 -34.81
C VAL A 127 -7.64 9.87 -36.23
N GLY A 128 -7.66 11.05 -36.79
CA GLY A 128 -8.26 11.38 -38.09
C GLY A 128 -7.43 11.04 -39.36
N GLN A 129 -6.31 10.33 -39.26
CA GLN A 129 -5.60 9.84 -40.43
C GLN A 129 -5.89 8.35 -40.69
N PRO A 130 -6.38 7.98 -41.91
CA PRO A 130 -6.67 6.58 -42.23
C PRO A 130 -5.36 5.77 -42.28
N LYS A 131 -5.29 4.71 -41.54
CA LYS A 131 -4.25 3.68 -41.66
C LYS A 131 -4.37 3.02 -43.03
N GLY A 132 -3.50 3.41 -43.95
CA GLY A 132 -3.32 2.69 -45.21
C GLY A 132 -2.79 1.28 -44.93
N SER A 133 -3.44 0.31 -45.54
CA SER A 133 -3.07 -1.09 -45.61
C SER A 133 -1.64 -1.26 -46.07
N ILE A 134 -0.79 -1.92 -45.28
CA ILE A 134 0.50 -2.40 -45.79
C ILE A 134 0.36 -3.92 -45.92
N ALA A 135 0.30 -4.33 -47.23
CA ALA A 135 0.43 -5.69 -47.66
C ALA A 135 1.83 -6.22 -47.36
N LEU A 136 1.89 -7.47 -46.95
CA LEU A 136 3.12 -8.25 -46.90
C LEU A 136 3.73 -8.40 -48.30
N GLN A 137 4.98 -7.94 -48.45
CA GLN A 137 5.85 -8.46 -49.50
C GLN A 137 7.26 -8.67 -48.96
N SER A 138 7.65 -9.92 -49.01
CA SER A 138 9.00 -10.43 -48.83
C SER A 138 9.91 -9.94 -49.94
N CYS A 139 11.15 -9.51 -49.63
CA CYS A 139 12.32 -9.72 -50.48
C CYS A 139 13.61 -9.61 -49.67
N GLN A 140 14.48 -10.52 -50.00
CA GLN A 140 15.85 -10.76 -49.52
C GLN A 140 16.83 -9.73 -50.10
N ASP A 141 18.01 -9.71 -49.47
CA ASP A 141 19.35 -9.38 -49.95
C ASP A 141 19.91 -7.97 -49.72
N GLY A 142 21.07 -7.97 -49.06
CA GLY A 142 22.24 -7.26 -49.54
C GLY A 142 22.84 -6.16 -48.65
N THR A 143 23.80 -6.55 -47.82
CA THR A 143 25.11 -5.90 -47.55
C THR A 143 25.21 -4.37 -47.37
N GLY A 144 25.88 -3.96 -46.28
CA GLY A 144 26.80 -2.82 -46.26
C GLY A 144 26.59 -1.79 -45.15
N THR A 145 27.43 -1.90 -44.12
CA THR A 145 28.04 -0.82 -43.32
C THR A 145 27.49 0.60 -43.38
N ASP A 146 27.06 1.18 -42.27
CA ASP A 146 27.85 2.16 -41.55
C ASP A 146 27.20 2.68 -40.24
N LEU A 147 28.05 3.07 -39.33
CA LEU A 147 27.78 3.63 -38.01
C LEU A 147 27.13 5.02 -38.14
N ALA A 148 26.12 5.32 -37.36
CA ALA A 148 26.02 6.50 -36.50
C ALA A 148 24.61 6.72 -35.97
N SER A 149 24.50 6.80 -34.66
CA SER A 149 23.55 7.63 -33.91
C SER A 149 22.05 7.46 -34.22
N ARG A 150 21.40 6.44 -33.68
CA ARG A 150 19.97 6.51 -33.41
C ARG A 150 19.73 6.65 -31.90
N VAL A 151 19.44 7.89 -31.54
CA VAL A 151 18.84 8.33 -30.30
C VAL A 151 17.64 7.43 -29.98
N ILE A 152 17.72 6.74 -28.87
CA ILE A 152 16.62 5.98 -28.30
C ILE A 152 15.55 6.99 -27.89
N PRO A 153 14.28 6.81 -28.28
CA PRO A 153 13.23 7.72 -27.84
C PRO A 153 13.06 7.61 -26.32
N HIS A 154 13.08 8.75 -25.66
CA HIS A 154 12.86 8.95 -24.25
C HIS A 154 11.70 8.11 -23.72
N GLN A 155 11.97 7.36 -22.66
CA GLN A 155 10.96 6.77 -21.78
C GLN A 155 9.96 7.86 -21.37
N ALA A 156 8.66 7.60 -21.62
CA ALA A 156 7.60 8.50 -21.19
C ALA A 156 7.62 8.57 -19.65
N GLU A 157 8.04 9.70 -19.12
CA GLU A 157 8.00 10.00 -17.70
C GLU A 157 6.54 10.23 -17.29
N ILE A 158 6.02 9.41 -16.40
CA ILE A 158 4.74 9.67 -15.76
C ILE A 158 5.03 10.64 -14.60
N VAL A 159 4.85 11.93 -14.86
CA VAL A 159 4.82 12.94 -13.80
C VAL A 159 3.45 12.87 -13.16
N LEU A 160 3.35 12.18 -12.03
CA LEU A 160 2.14 12.18 -11.21
C LEU A 160 2.07 13.52 -10.48
N SER A 161 1.22 14.44 -10.97
CA SER A 161 0.92 15.69 -10.27
C SER A 161 0.08 15.37 -9.02
N PRO A 162 0.35 15.99 -7.86
CA PRO A 162 -0.47 15.80 -6.67
C PRO A 162 -1.86 16.42 -6.90
N SER A 163 -2.90 15.69 -6.50
CA SER A 163 -4.26 16.24 -6.40
C SER A 163 -4.26 17.36 -5.36
N LEU A 164 -4.27 18.61 -5.80
CA LEU A 164 -4.37 19.79 -4.94
C LEU A 164 -5.84 19.99 -4.57
N ASN A 165 -6.17 19.99 -3.30
CA ASN A 165 -7.44 20.51 -2.82
C ASN A 165 -7.41 22.04 -2.90
N GLY A 166 -8.56 22.69 -3.22
CA GLY A 166 -8.74 24.12 -3.55
C GLY A 166 -8.27 25.19 -2.54
N SER A 167 -7.18 24.92 -1.82
CA SER A 167 -6.48 25.89 -0.97
C SER A 167 -4.96 25.75 -1.04
N GLY A 168 -4.41 25.13 -2.08
CA GLY A 168 -2.96 25.08 -2.32
C GLY A 168 -2.15 24.30 -1.28
N LYS A 169 -2.78 23.49 -0.42
CA LYS A 169 -2.10 22.60 0.53
C LYS A 169 -2.63 21.19 0.38
N PRO A 170 -1.80 20.20 0.04
CA PRO A 170 -2.19 18.81 0.07
C PRO A 170 -2.32 18.38 1.53
N VAL A 171 -3.54 18.42 2.09
CA VAL A 171 -3.82 17.93 3.43
C VAL A 171 -4.54 16.59 3.29
N ARG A 172 -3.80 15.51 2.99
CA ARG A 172 -4.23 14.19 3.42
C ARG A 172 -3.73 14.01 4.84
N LYS A 173 -4.67 13.84 5.78
CA LYS A 173 -4.34 13.57 7.18
C LYS A 173 -3.59 12.24 7.25
N SER A 174 -2.48 12.21 7.98
CA SER A 174 -1.79 10.96 8.33
C SER A 174 -2.81 9.98 8.91
N GLY A 175 -2.97 8.79 8.26
CA GLY A 175 -3.87 7.74 8.74
C GLY A 175 -5.07 7.40 7.83
N GLU A 176 -5.11 7.85 6.58
CA GLU A 176 -6.11 7.39 5.60
C GLU A 176 -5.77 6.02 5.01
N ILE A 177 -6.79 5.20 4.77
CA ILE A 177 -6.66 3.94 4.02
C ILE A 177 -6.49 4.28 2.54
N ILE A 178 -5.38 3.80 1.95
CA ILE A 178 -5.03 4.07 0.57
C ILE A 178 -5.04 2.77 -0.23
N GLY A 179 -5.73 2.78 -1.36
CA GLY A 179 -5.81 1.66 -2.29
C GLY A 179 -7.14 1.63 -3.04
N GLN A 180 -7.20 0.79 -4.06
CA GLN A 180 -8.37 0.63 -4.93
C GLN A 180 -8.69 -0.84 -5.24
N SER A 181 -7.95 -1.78 -4.64
CA SER A 181 -8.11 -3.21 -4.87
C SER A 181 -9.50 -3.69 -4.46
N VAL A 182 -9.94 -4.78 -5.08
CA VAL A 182 -11.21 -5.43 -4.73
C VAL A 182 -11.19 -5.89 -3.27
N ALA A 183 -10.07 -6.47 -2.83
CA ALA A 183 -9.88 -6.91 -1.45
C ALA A 183 -10.05 -5.75 -0.45
N LEU A 184 -9.43 -4.59 -0.74
CA LEU A 184 -9.55 -3.43 0.14
C LEU A 184 -10.97 -2.87 0.16
N ARG A 185 -11.68 -2.82 -0.97
CA ARG A 185 -13.09 -2.39 -1.02
C ARG A 185 -14.00 -3.29 -0.22
N GLN A 186 -13.77 -4.61 -0.23
CA GLN A 186 -14.50 -5.55 0.61
C GLN A 186 -14.29 -5.25 2.10
N ILE A 187 -13.05 -4.99 2.52
CA ILE A 187 -12.74 -4.59 3.90
C ILE A 187 -13.47 -3.28 4.27
N ILE A 188 -13.47 -2.27 3.39
CA ILE A 188 -14.17 -1.01 3.65
C ILE A 188 -15.68 -1.25 3.81
N SER A 189 -16.29 -2.08 2.97
CA SER A 189 -17.71 -2.46 3.11
C SER A 189 -17.99 -3.18 4.44
N GLN A 190 -17.10 -4.10 4.87
CA GLN A 190 -17.22 -4.76 6.17
C GLN A 190 -17.09 -3.76 7.33
N ILE A 191 -16.19 -2.78 7.22
CA ILE A 191 -16.06 -1.70 8.21
C ILE A 191 -17.38 -0.93 8.30
N GLU A 192 -17.97 -0.53 7.18
CA GLU A 192 -19.24 0.22 7.16
C GLU A 192 -20.38 -0.55 7.83
N MET A 193 -20.40 -1.86 7.64
CA MET A 193 -21.42 -2.75 8.23
C MET A 193 -21.25 -2.90 9.74
N VAL A 194 -20.00 -3.14 10.23
CA VAL A 194 -19.77 -3.49 11.62
C VAL A 194 -19.44 -2.30 12.52
N ALA A 195 -18.93 -1.19 11.99
CA ALA A 195 -18.54 -0.03 12.79
C ALA A 195 -19.66 0.55 13.65
N PRO A 196 -20.94 0.67 13.18
CA PRO A 196 -22.04 1.17 14.00
C PRO A 196 -22.48 0.23 15.13
N THR A 197 -21.98 -0.98 15.18
CA THR A 197 -22.31 -1.98 16.21
C THR A 197 -21.28 -2.00 17.35
N ASP A 198 -21.63 -2.61 18.48
CA ASP A 198 -20.70 -2.89 19.58
C ASP A 198 -20.08 -4.31 19.49
N ALA A 199 -20.22 -4.99 18.35
CA ALA A 199 -19.64 -6.32 18.14
C ALA A 199 -18.11 -6.29 18.24
N ASN A 200 -17.53 -7.35 18.81
CA ASN A 200 -16.10 -7.56 18.78
C ASN A 200 -15.65 -7.85 17.35
N VAL A 201 -14.51 -7.29 16.96
CA VAL A 201 -13.92 -7.50 15.63
C VAL A 201 -12.56 -8.13 15.78
N LEU A 202 -12.30 -9.20 15.02
CA LEU A 202 -11.00 -9.85 14.93
C LEU A 202 -10.39 -9.57 13.56
N ILE A 203 -9.29 -8.83 13.52
CA ILE A 203 -8.57 -8.48 12.29
C ILE A 203 -7.42 -9.46 12.10
N LEU A 204 -7.50 -10.25 11.03
CA LEU A 204 -6.50 -11.23 10.64
C LEU A 204 -5.65 -10.70 9.48
N GLY A 205 -4.38 -11.02 9.45
CA GLY A 205 -3.50 -10.67 8.34
C GLY A 205 -2.04 -10.61 8.73
N GLU A 206 -1.19 -10.71 7.74
CA GLU A 206 0.27 -10.70 7.92
C GLU A 206 0.77 -9.41 8.59
N THR A 207 1.98 -9.47 9.12
CA THR A 207 2.65 -8.30 9.68
C THR A 207 2.83 -7.23 8.60
N GLY A 208 2.54 -5.96 8.95
CA GLY A 208 2.72 -4.83 8.02
C GLY A 208 1.59 -4.62 7.01
N THR A 209 0.49 -5.38 7.05
CA THR A 209 -0.68 -5.22 6.15
C THR A 209 -1.55 -4.00 6.43
N GLY A 210 -1.41 -3.37 7.62
CA GLY A 210 -2.16 -2.17 8.00
C GLY A 210 -3.31 -2.43 8.96
N LYS A 211 -3.30 -3.51 9.76
CA LYS A 211 -4.33 -3.87 10.76
C LYS A 211 -4.71 -2.70 11.69
N GLU A 212 -3.72 -1.93 12.13
CA GLU A 212 -3.95 -0.76 12.98
C GLU A 212 -4.77 0.35 12.28
N LEU A 213 -4.56 0.57 10.98
CA LEU A 213 -5.35 1.54 10.21
C LEU A 213 -6.81 1.13 10.12
N ILE A 214 -7.07 -0.17 9.94
CA ILE A 214 -8.43 -0.72 9.95
C ILE A 214 -9.09 -0.51 11.32
N ALA A 215 -8.39 -0.78 12.41
CA ALA A 215 -8.91 -0.56 13.77
C ALA A 215 -9.25 0.91 14.03
N ARG A 216 -8.41 1.85 13.57
CA ARG A 216 -8.69 3.29 13.63
C ARG A 216 -9.93 3.67 12.83
N GLU A 217 -10.07 3.13 11.64
CA GLU A 217 -11.21 3.42 10.76
C GLU A 217 -12.52 2.84 11.33
N LEU A 218 -12.49 1.64 11.91
CA LEU A 218 -13.59 1.06 12.66
C LEU A 218 -14.04 1.98 13.80
N HIS A 219 -13.09 2.48 14.60
CA HIS A 219 -13.41 3.41 15.68
C HIS A 219 -13.97 4.73 15.15
N ARG A 220 -13.36 5.33 14.12
CA ARG A 220 -13.77 6.59 13.51
C ARG A 220 -15.21 6.57 12.97
N ARG A 221 -15.65 5.42 12.45
CA ARG A 221 -17.02 5.22 11.92
C ARG A 221 -17.99 4.66 12.95
N SER A 222 -17.53 4.40 14.19
CA SER A 222 -18.35 3.82 15.24
C SER A 222 -19.20 4.88 15.96
N ARG A 223 -20.17 4.42 16.76
CA ARG A 223 -20.93 5.26 17.70
C ARG A 223 -20.04 5.83 18.82
N ARG A 224 -18.82 5.29 18.99
CA ARG A 224 -17.84 5.67 20.01
C ARG A 224 -16.71 6.54 19.45
N LYS A 225 -16.87 7.13 18.25
CA LYS A 225 -15.85 7.92 17.52
C LYS A 225 -15.28 9.10 18.32
N ASP A 226 -16.08 9.70 19.21
CA ASP A 226 -15.69 10.82 20.06
C ASP A 226 -15.19 10.40 21.45
N LYS A 227 -15.05 9.09 21.68
CA LYS A 227 -14.55 8.47 22.90
C LYS A 227 -13.10 7.99 22.71
N PRO A 228 -12.39 7.62 23.79
CA PRO A 228 -11.00 7.19 23.66
C PRO A 228 -10.86 5.93 22.78
N LEU A 229 -9.80 5.95 21.92
CA LEU A 229 -9.25 4.76 21.29
C LEU A 229 -7.92 4.43 21.98
N VAL A 230 -7.93 3.44 22.85
CA VAL A 230 -6.72 2.95 23.52
C VAL A 230 -6.13 1.81 22.70
N ARG A 231 -4.84 1.90 22.38
CA ARG A 231 -4.11 0.89 21.60
C ARG A 231 -3.10 0.21 22.46
N VAL A 232 -3.07 -1.12 22.38
CA VAL A 232 -2.14 -1.97 23.13
C VAL A 232 -1.53 -2.96 22.17
N ASN A 233 -0.20 -2.96 22.07
CA ASN A 233 0.51 -4.04 21.41
C ASN A 233 0.87 -5.09 22.46
N CYS A 234 0.23 -6.26 22.35
CA CYS A 234 0.41 -7.33 23.33
C CYS A 234 1.83 -7.89 23.30
N ALA A 235 2.48 -7.98 22.17
CA ALA A 235 3.85 -8.49 22.07
C ALA A 235 4.91 -7.61 22.77
N CYS A 236 4.60 -6.33 23.05
CA CYS A 236 5.53 -5.40 23.67
C CYS A 236 5.45 -5.38 25.21
N ILE A 237 4.53 -6.11 25.83
CA ILE A 237 4.33 -6.10 27.28
C ILE A 237 5.08 -7.29 27.89
N PRO A 238 5.97 -7.07 28.89
CA PRO A 238 6.55 -8.16 29.66
C PRO A 238 5.48 -9.00 30.38
N LYS A 239 5.68 -10.32 30.44
CA LYS A 239 4.67 -11.25 30.98
C LYS A 239 4.19 -10.88 32.39
N GLU A 240 5.11 -10.45 33.23
CA GLU A 240 4.85 -10.10 34.63
C GLU A 240 4.03 -8.80 34.77
N LEU A 241 4.00 -7.96 33.76
CA LEU A 241 3.32 -6.66 33.81
C LEU A 241 1.95 -6.65 33.11
N TYR A 242 1.58 -7.72 32.41
CA TYR A 242 0.32 -7.77 31.66
C TYR A 242 -0.90 -7.44 32.52
N GLU A 243 -1.01 -8.08 33.68
CA GLU A 243 -2.17 -7.90 34.54
C GLU A 243 -2.30 -6.46 35.02
N SER A 244 -1.19 -5.90 35.49
CA SER A 244 -1.11 -4.50 35.93
C SER A 244 -1.34 -3.50 34.79
N GLU A 245 -0.86 -3.78 33.55
CA GLU A 245 -1.11 -2.93 32.39
C GLU A 245 -2.58 -2.97 31.94
N PHE A 246 -3.19 -4.16 31.89
CA PHE A 246 -4.56 -4.31 31.41
C PHE A 246 -5.60 -3.83 32.43
N PHE A 247 -5.48 -4.27 33.68
CA PHE A 247 -6.50 -4.07 34.71
C PHE A 247 -6.15 -2.95 35.69
N GLY A 248 -4.87 -2.54 35.74
CA GLY A 248 -4.38 -1.60 36.76
C GLY A 248 -4.05 -2.28 38.08
N HIS A 249 -3.47 -1.54 39.02
CA HIS A 249 -3.16 -2.02 40.35
C HIS A 249 -3.43 -0.97 41.43
N ALA A 250 -3.77 -1.43 42.61
CA ALA A 250 -3.83 -0.61 43.80
C ALA A 250 -2.43 -0.46 44.44
N ARG A 251 -2.22 0.59 45.20
CA ARG A 251 -1.00 0.80 45.97
C ARG A 251 -0.78 -0.39 46.92
N GLY A 252 0.42 -0.95 46.90
CA GLY A 252 0.78 -2.10 47.75
C GLY A 252 0.41 -3.47 47.16
N ALA A 253 -0.15 -3.55 45.95
CA ALA A 253 -0.56 -4.81 45.32
C ALA A 253 0.60 -5.81 45.11
N PHE A 254 1.82 -5.28 44.91
CA PHE A 254 3.05 -6.08 44.79
C PHE A 254 4.27 -5.22 45.17
N THR A 255 5.43 -5.87 45.32
CA THR A 255 6.70 -5.17 45.62
C THR A 255 7.04 -4.17 44.50
N GLY A 256 6.98 -2.87 44.80
CA GLY A 256 7.16 -1.81 43.83
C GLY A 256 5.88 -1.06 43.43
N ALA A 257 4.71 -1.47 43.85
CA ALA A 257 3.44 -0.74 43.65
C ALA A 257 3.32 0.45 44.61
N VAL A 258 4.07 1.54 44.36
CA VAL A 258 4.15 2.73 45.22
C VAL A 258 2.87 3.57 45.19
N LYS A 259 2.13 3.55 44.06
CA LYS A 259 0.90 4.31 43.83
C LYS A 259 -0.11 3.49 43.04
N ASP A 260 -1.39 3.92 43.06
CA ASP A 260 -2.41 3.35 42.18
C ASP A 260 -2.07 3.61 40.71
N ARG A 261 -2.37 2.63 39.84
CA ARG A 261 -2.21 2.76 38.41
C ARG A 261 -3.50 2.37 37.69
N VAL A 262 -3.92 3.25 36.76
CA VAL A 262 -5.07 3.01 35.87
C VAL A 262 -4.68 2.02 34.79
N GLY A 263 -5.50 0.97 34.60
CA GLY A 263 -5.33 -0.03 33.55
C GLY A 263 -5.89 0.42 32.19
N ARG A 264 -5.59 -0.39 31.14
CA ARG A 264 -6.05 -0.11 29.76
C ARG A 264 -7.56 -0.18 29.62
N PHE A 265 -8.24 -1.08 30.34
CA PHE A 265 -9.71 -1.17 30.35
C PHE A 265 -10.36 0.10 30.90
N GLU A 266 -9.81 0.62 31.98
CA GLU A 266 -10.31 1.86 32.57
C GLU A 266 -10.02 3.08 31.68
N ALA A 267 -8.82 3.14 31.10
CA ALA A 267 -8.44 4.21 30.17
C ALA A 267 -9.32 4.22 28.88
N ALA A 268 -9.84 3.04 28.49
CA ALA A 268 -10.71 2.89 27.31
C ALA A 268 -12.22 3.00 27.65
N ALA A 269 -12.58 3.36 28.91
CA ALA A 269 -13.98 3.39 29.34
C ALA A 269 -14.87 4.25 28.42
N GLY A 270 -16.01 3.69 28.00
CA GLY A 270 -16.94 4.26 27.04
C GLY A 270 -16.43 4.25 25.59
N GLY A 271 -15.19 3.89 25.34
CA GLY A 271 -14.50 3.94 24.06
C GLY A 271 -14.22 2.57 23.43
N THR A 272 -13.05 2.47 22.76
CA THR A 272 -12.59 1.27 22.08
C THR A 272 -11.20 0.90 22.55
N LEU A 273 -10.99 -0.38 22.85
CA LEU A 273 -9.69 -0.97 23.14
C LEU A 273 -9.24 -1.79 21.94
N PHE A 274 -8.14 -1.40 21.31
CA PHE A 274 -7.50 -2.13 20.23
C PHE A 274 -6.35 -2.96 20.79
N LEU A 275 -6.43 -4.28 20.61
CA LEU A 275 -5.46 -5.26 21.06
C LEU A 275 -4.71 -5.80 19.84
N ASP A 276 -3.51 -5.29 19.59
CA ASP A 276 -2.65 -5.78 18.51
C ASP A 276 -1.85 -7.00 18.99
N GLU A 277 -1.65 -7.96 18.10
CA GLU A 277 -0.98 -9.24 18.34
C GLU A 277 -1.59 -10.00 19.55
N ILE A 278 -2.92 -10.15 19.54
CA ILE A 278 -3.69 -10.81 20.62
C ILE A 278 -3.22 -12.26 20.89
N GLY A 279 -2.63 -12.92 19.87
CA GLY A 279 -2.08 -14.27 20.01
C GLY A 279 -0.86 -14.37 20.93
N GLU A 280 -0.27 -13.24 21.36
CA GLU A 280 0.88 -13.22 22.28
C GLU A 280 0.49 -13.18 23.75
N ILE A 281 -0.80 -13.04 24.09
CA ILE A 281 -1.26 -12.96 25.49
C ILE A 281 -1.06 -14.29 26.21
N PRO A 282 -0.40 -14.30 27.39
CA PRO A 282 -0.23 -15.50 28.20
C PRO A 282 -1.55 -16.16 28.59
N LEU A 283 -1.57 -17.51 28.65
CA LEU A 283 -2.76 -18.29 28.97
C LEU A 283 -3.48 -17.88 30.28
N GLU A 284 -2.72 -17.49 31.28
CA GLU A 284 -3.24 -17.03 32.58
C GLU A 284 -4.11 -15.78 32.42
N LEU A 285 -3.72 -14.87 31.54
CA LEU A 285 -4.47 -13.64 31.27
C LEU A 285 -5.64 -13.82 30.33
N GLN A 286 -5.61 -14.84 29.49
CA GLN A 286 -6.71 -15.14 28.58
C GLN A 286 -8.01 -15.43 29.34
N SER A 287 -7.94 -16.10 30.52
CA SER A 287 -9.10 -16.33 31.37
C SER A 287 -9.69 -15.05 31.95
N LYS A 288 -8.83 -14.10 32.39
CA LYS A 288 -9.29 -12.80 32.89
C LYS A 288 -9.89 -11.94 31.77
N LEU A 289 -9.25 -11.94 30.59
CA LEU A 289 -9.78 -11.26 29.41
C LEU A 289 -11.15 -11.82 28.99
N LEU A 290 -11.31 -13.15 29.04
CA LEU A 290 -12.60 -13.80 28.76
C LEU A 290 -13.69 -13.34 29.72
N ARG A 291 -13.39 -13.25 31.03
CA ARG A 291 -14.34 -12.74 32.04
C ARG A 291 -14.77 -11.32 31.71
N VAL A 292 -13.85 -10.43 31.31
CA VAL A 292 -14.20 -9.07 30.89
C VAL A 292 -15.11 -9.06 29.65
N LEU A 293 -14.82 -9.92 28.67
CA LEU A 293 -15.63 -10.00 27.43
C LEU A 293 -17.04 -10.56 27.69
N GLN A 294 -17.22 -11.44 28.70
CA GLN A 294 -18.49 -12.07 29.04
C GLN A 294 -19.30 -11.24 30.02
N GLU A 295 -18.69 -10.90 31.16
CA GLU A 295 -19.36 -10.29 32.32
C GLU A 295 -19.33 -8.75 32.28
N LYS A 296 -18.49 -8.16 31.39
CA LYS A 296 -18.26 -6.72 31.33
C LYS A 296 -17.80 -6.11 32.65
N CYS A 297 -16.99 -6.86 33.41
CA CYS A 297 -16.41 -6.43 34.67
C CYS A 297 -14.99 -6.95 34.84
N TYR A 298 -14.21 -6.29 35.70
CA TYR A 298 -12.84 -6.64 36.09
C TYR A 298 -12.51 -6.10 37.48
N GLU A 299 -11.39 -6.58 38.05
CA GLU A 299 -10.82 -6.09 39.31
C GLU A 299 -9.38 -5.63 39.06
N ARG A 300 -8.92 -4.62 39.78
CA ARG A 300 -7.50 -4.22 39.76
C ARG A 300 -6.68 -5.24 40.58
N VAL A 301 -5.41 -5.34 40.25
CA VAL A 301 -4.49 -6.17 41.08
C VAL A 301 -4.40 -5.59 42.50
N GLY A 302 -4.64 -6.43 43.48
CA GLY A 302 -4.63 -6.05 44.90
C GLY A 302 -5.87 -5.28 45.38
N GLU A 303 -6.98 -5.29 44.59
CA GLU A 303 -8.27 -4.71 44.99
C GLU A 303 -9.38 -5.74 44.78
N GLU A 304 -10.30 -5.85 45.73
CA GLU A 304 -11.49 -6.75 45.63
C GLU A 304 -12.69 -6.05 44.96
N MET A 305 -12.57 -4.75 44.67
CA MET A 305 -13.64 -3.99 44.11
C MET A 305 -13.85 -4.30 42.61
N THR A 306 -15.02 -4.86 42.28
CA THR A 306 -15.43 -5.14 40.89
C THR A 306 -15.80 -3.85 40.17
N ARG A 307 -15.16 -3.62 39.04
CA ARG A 307 -15.34 -2.43 38.16
C ARG A 307 -16.02 -2.84 36.86
N ARG A 308 -16.88 -1.97 36.33
CA ARG A 308 -17.58 -2.20 35.05
C ARG A 308 -16.67 -1.85 33.86
N ALA A 309 -16.60 -2.75 32.88
CA ALA A 309 -15.86 -2.55 31.63
C ALA A 309 -16.84 -2.20 30.48
N ASP A 310 -17.16 -0.93 30.29
CA ASP A 310 -17.89 -0.48 29.11
C ASP A 310 -16.88 -0.15 28.00
N VAL A 311 -16.41 -1.16 27.28
CA VAL A 311 -15.38 -1.04 26.26
C VAL A 311 -15.73 -1.91 25.06
N ARG A 312 -15.62 -1.37 23.84
CA ARG A 312 -15.65 -2.14 22.60
C ARG A 312 -14.27 -2.73 22.33
N ILE A 313 -14.18 -4.02 22.02
CA ILE A 313 -12.90 -4.70 21.72
C ILE A 313 -12.74 -4.84 20.21
N VAL A 314 -11.57 -4.43 19.72
CA VAL A 314 -11.06 -4.75 18.39
C VAL A 314 -9.72 -5.46 18.59
N ALA A 315 -9.60 -6.69 18.15
CA ALA A 315 -8.38 -7.49 18.28
C ALA A 315 -7.72 -7.70 16.93
N ALA A 316 -6.40 -7.78 16.89
CA ALA A 316 -5.66 -8.08 15.66
C ALA A 316 -4.56 -9.11 15.92
N THR A 317 -4.25 -9.94 14.91
CA THR A 317 -3.15 -10.90 14.99
C THR A 317 -2.66 -11.30 13.58
N ASN A 318 -1.40 -11.70 13.48
CA ASN A 318 -0.82 -12.36 12.31
C ASN A 318 -0.78 -13.89 12.48
N ARG A 319 -1.08 -14.42 13.67
CA ARG A 319 -1.10 -15.85 13.98
C ARG A 319 -2.42 -16.49 13.58
N ASP A 320 -2.37 -17.75 13.17
CA ASP A 320 -3.53 -18.61 13.03
C ASP A 320 -4.01 -19.08 14.43
N LEU A 321 -4.97 -18.32 15.01
CA LEU A 321 -5.47 -18.61 16.35
C LEU A 321 -6.08 -20.01 16.47
N LYS A 322 -6.59 -20.61 15.39
CA LYS A 322 -7.10 -22.00 15.43
C LYS A 322 -5.97 -22.98 15.67
N LYS A 323 -4.82 -22.79 15.04
CA LYS A 323 -3.62 -23.59 15.30
C LYS A 323 -3.09 -23.38 16.72
N GLU A 324 -3.13 -22.15 17.22
CA GLU A 324 -2.74 -21.83 18.61
C GLU A 324 -3.67 -22.50 19.62
N VAL A 325 -4.98 -22.61 19.34
CA VAL A 325 -5.95 -23.36 20.15
C VAL A 325 -5.61 -24.86 20.16
N MET A 326 -5.38 -25.45 18.98
CA MET A 326 -5.01 -26.88 18.88
C MET A 326 -3.69 -27.19 19.61
N ALA A 327 -2.77 -26.26 19.63
CA ALA A 327 -1.49 -26.37 20.31
C ALA A 327 -1.58 -26.04 21.84
N GLY A 328 -2.75 -25.73 22.37
CA GLY A 328 -2.97 -25.40 23.76
C GLY A 328 -2.38 -24.06 24.22
N ARG A 329 -1.96 -23.18 23.30
CA ARG A 329 -1.40 -21.87 23.60
C ARG A 329 -2.46 -20.75 23.61
N PHE A 330 -3.64 -21.00 23.06
CA PHE A 330 -4.76 -20.08 23.08
C PHE A 330 -6.04 -20.82 23.53
N ARG A 331 -6.88 -20.18 24.34
CA ARG A 331 -8.12 -20.80 24.82
C ARG A 331 -9.19 -20.77 23.74
N GLU A 332 -9.88 -21.86 23.55
CA GLU A 332 -10.96 -22.02 22.58
C GLU A 332 -12.16 -21.08 22.87
N ASP A 333 -12.53 -20.96 24.15
CA ASP A 333 -13.63 -20.10 24.60
C ASP A 333 -13.36 -18.60 24.31
N LEU A 334 -12.13 -18.15 24.53
CA LEU A 334 -11.71 -16.80 24.21
C LEU A 334 -11.69 -16.56 22.67
N TYR A 335 -11.21 -17.55 21.91
CA TYR A 335 -11.22 -17.48 20.44
C TYR A 335 -12.63 -17.21 19.92
N TYR A 336 -13.63 -17.99 20.30
CA TYR A 336 -15.01 -17.78 19.85
C TYR A 336 -15.60 -16.44 20.31
N ARG A 337 -15.19 -15.93 21.48
CA ARG A 337 -15.67 -14.64 21.99
C ARG A 337 -15.05 -13.44 21.28
N LEU A 338 -13.84 -13.56 20.76
CA LEU A 338 -13.18 -12.55 19.93
C LEU A 338 -13.61 -12.62 18.46
N ASN A 339 -13.79 -13.82 17.94
CA ASN A 339 -14.08 -14.10 16.53
C ASN A 339 -15.58 -13.97 16.20
N VAL A 340 -16.20 -12.88 16.67
CA VAL A 340 -17.61 -12.56 16.35
C VAL A 340 -17.74 -12.01 14.93
N PHE A 341 -16.84 -11.11 14.56
CA PHE A 341 -16.77 -10.57 13.21
C PHE A 341 -15.31 -10.61 12.72
N PRO A 342 -14.92 -11.65 12.00
CA PRO A 342 -13.58 -11.75 11.41
C PRO A 342 -13.44 -10.84 10.19
N MET A 343 -12.29 -10.18 10.08
CA MET A 343 -11.87 -9.37 8.93
C MET A 343 -10.49 -9.82 8.50
N GLU A 344 -10.33 -10.33 7.29
CA GLU A 344 -9.06 -10.84 6.78
C GLU A 344 -8.44 -9.85 5.79
N LEU A 345 -7.28 -9.32 6.14
CA LEU A 345 -6.53 -8.39 5.30
C LEU A 345 -5.61 -9.16 4.36
N ALA A 346 -5.87 -9.06 3.07
CA ALA A 346 -5.03 -9.62 2.04
C ALA A 346 -3.60 -9.04 2.12
N PRO A 347 -2.56 -9.86 1.95
CA PRO A 347 -1.19 -9.40 1.84
C PRO A 347 -0.98 -8.55 0.58
N LEU A 348 0.08 -7.73 0.55
CA LEU A 348 0.30 -6.76 -0.53
C LEU A 348 0.49 -7.42 -1.90
N ARG A 349 1.08 -8.63 -1.94
CA ARG A 349 1.23 -9.44 -3.17
C ARG A 349 -0.10 -9.83 -3.84
N GLU A 350 -1.20 -9.88 -3.10
CA GLU A 350 -2.55 -10.16 -3.61
C GLU A 350 -3.33 -8.90 -4.01
N ARG A 351 -2.78 -7.70 -3.73
CA ARG A 351 -3.34 -6.40 -4.09
C ARG A 351 -2.31 -5.49 -4.75
N ARG A 352 -1.56 -6.03 -5.69
CA ARG A 352 -0.48 -5.32 -6.41
C ARG A 352 -0.95 -4.04 -7.11
N GLU A 353 -2.24 -3.94 -7.42
CA GLU A 353 -2.88 -2.75 -7.98
C GLU A 353 -2.90 -1.55 -7.01
N ASP A 354 -2.72 -1.76 -5.71
CA ASP A 354 -2.61 -0.69 -4.71
C ASP A 354 -1.19 -0.12 -4.60
N ILE A 355 -0.17 -0.84 -5.08
CA ILE A 355 1.24 -0.47 -4.94
C ILE A 355 1.55 0.90 -5.55
N PRO A 356 1.09 1.26 -6.77
CA PRO A 356 1.38 2.58 -7.34
C PRO A 356 0.83 3.74 -6.50
N LEU A 357 -0.36 3.58 -5.92
CA LEU A 357 -0.98 4.59 -5.07
C LEU A 357 -0.25 4.72 -3.73
N LEU A 358 0.10 3.58 -3.13
CA LEU A 358 0.89 3.54 -1.89
C LEU A 358 2.28 4.13 -2.10
N ALA A 359 2.94 3.80 -3.21
CA ALA A 359 4.26 4.33 -3.56
C ALA A 359 4.22 5.86 -3.70
N THR A 360 3.27 6.39 -4.44
CA THR A 360 3.08 7.84 -4.60
C THR A 360 2.86 8.50 -3.23
N HIS A 361 1.99 7.93 -2.39
CA HIS A 361 1.72 8.45 -1.06
C HIS A 361 2.97 8.47 -0.17
N PHE A 362 3.76 7.38 -0.16
CA PHE A 362 4.96 7.31 0.68
C PHE A 362 6.07 8.22 0.18
N VAL A 363 6.22 8.42 -1.13
CA VAL A 363 7.13 9.45 -1.67
C VAL A 363 6.72 10.83 -1.16
N GLU A 364 5.44 11.20 -1.24
CA GLU A 364 4.96 12.49 -0.75
C GLU A 364 5.13 12.65 0.77
N LEU A 365 4.91 11.57 1.53
CA LEU A 365 5.11 11.58 2.98
C LEU A 365 6.58 11.80 3.33
N SER A 366 7.49 11.04 2.70
CA SER A 366 8.94 11.16 2.91
C SER A 366 9.46 12.55 2.52
N LEU A 367 8.93 13.16 1.46
CA LEU A 367 9.29 14.52 1.07
C LEU A 367 8.94 15.56 2.14
N ARG A 368 7.78 15.40 2.78
CA ARG A 368 7.36 16.30 3.87
C ARG A 368 8.18 16.11 5.13
N GLU A 369 8.50 14.87 5.47
CA GLU A 369 9.25 14.52 6.68
C GLU A 369 10.74 14.85 6.56
N LEU A 370 11.33 14.63 5.38
CA LEU A 370 12.78 14.76 5.16
C LEU A 370 13.19 16.10 4.54
N GLY A 371 12.24 16.88 3.96
CA GLY A 371 12.57 18.14 3.29
C GLY A 371 13.48 17.99 2.07
N CYS A 372 13.53 16.80 1.46
CA CYS A 372 14.38 16.49 0.31
C CYS A 372 13.80 17.06 -1.00
N PRO A 373 14.65 17.33 -2.02
CA PRO A 373 14.18 17.65 -3.36
C PRO A 373 13.31 16.52 -3.93
N ARG A 374 12.26 16.89 -4.68
CA ARG A 374 11.28 15.92 -5.21
C ARG A 374 11.93 14.98 -6.22
N PRO A 375 11.98 13.66 -5.96
CA PRO A 375 12.49 12.67 -6.89
C PRO A 375 11.43 12.30 -7.93
N ARG A 376 11.88 11.64 -9.00
CA ARG A 376 10.99 11.15 -10.06
C ARG A 376 10.69 9.67 -9.86
N LEU A 377 9.41 9.36 -9.67
CA LEU A 377 8.92 7.97 -9.67
C LEU A 377 8.65 7.56 -11.12
N THR A 378 9.48 6.67 -11.67
CA THR A 378 9.38 6.22 -13.06
C THR A 378 8.41 5.05 -13.21
N ARG A 379 7.91 4.82 -14.44
CA ARG A 379 7.07 3.66 -14.75
C ARG A 379 7.81 2.34 -14.50
N ALA A 380 9.07 2.26 -14.91
CA ALA A 380 9.91 1.10 -14.65
C ALA A 380 10.06 0.84 -13.15
N GLY A 381 10.25 1.90 -12.34
CA GLY A 381 10.28 1.77 -10.89
C GLY A 381 8.97 1.23 -10.30
N ILE A 382 7.81 1.67 -10.82
CA ILE A 382 6.50 1.12 -10.40
C ILE A 382 6.38 -0.36 -10.77
N GLU A 383 6.76 -0.75 -11.98
CA GLU A 383 6.76 -2.14 -12.46
C GLU A 383 7.67 -3.03 -11.58
N THR A 384 8.84 -2.51 -11.21
CA THR A 384 9.75 -3.19 -10.25
C THR A 384 9.08 -3.39 -8.89
N LEU A 385 8.44 -2.36 -8.33
CA LEU A 385 7.71 -2.48 -7.05
C LEU A 385 6.54 -3.46 -7.13
N GLN A 386 5.83 -3.54 -8.27
CA GLN A 386 4.72 -4.47 -8.46
C GLN A 386 5.14 -5.92 -8.67
N SER A 387 6.37 -6.17 -9.13
CA SER A 387 6.89 -7.52 -9.34
C SER A 387 7.35 -8.21 -8.05
N TYR A 388 7.65 -7.47 -7.00
CA TYR A 388 8.13 -8.00 -5.72
C TYR A 388 6.99 -8.48 -4.82
N ASP A 389 7.23 -9.50 -4.00
CA ASP A 389 6.18 -10.17 -3.20
C ASP A 389 5.91 -9.52 -1.84
N TRP A 390 6.75 -8.60 -1.40
CA TRP A 390 6.56 -7.80 -0.19
C TRP A 390 6.27 -8.64 1.07
N PRO A 391 7.20 -9.47 1.54
CA PRO A 391 6.99 -10.26 2.76
C PRO A 391 6.70 -9.41 4.00
N GLY A 392 7.24 -8.19 4.08
CA GLY A 392 6.92 -7.19 5.11
C GLY A 392 5.76 -6.25 4.74
N ASN A 393 5.03 -6.55 3.66
CA ASN A 393 3.85 -5.82 3.21
C ASN A 393 4.05 -4.30 3.09
N ILE A 394 3.09 -3.50 3.53
CA ILE A 394 3.11 -2.03 3.44
C ILE A 394 4.25 -1.42 4.27
N ARG A 395 4.62 -2.06 5.38
CA ARG A 395 5.73 -1.58 6.23
C ARG A 395 7.07 -1.67 5.49
N GLU A 396 7.31 -2.75 4.80
CA GLU A 396 8.51 -2.93 3.96
C GLU A 396 8.51 -1.97 2.78
N LEU A 397 7.38 -1.87 2.05
CA LEU A 397 7.22 -0.94 0.94
C LEU A 397 7.55 0.51 1.36
N ARG A 398 7.01 0.96 2.51
CA ARG A 398 7.31 2.29 3.04
C ARG A 398 8.81 2.49 3.28
N ASN A 399 9.47 1.53 3.93
CA ASN A 399 10.90 1.60 4.26
C ASN A 399 11.78 1.63 3.00
N VAL A 400 11.43 0.85 1.97
CA VAL A 400 12.13 0.83 0.68
C VAL A 400 12.00 2.18 -0.02
N ILE A 401 10.79 2.74 -0.06
CA ILE A 401 10.55 4.03 -0.69
C ILE A 401 11.27 5.15 0.06
N GLU A 402 11.22 5.17 1.38
CA GLU A 402 11.90 6.17 2.21
C GLU A 402 13.42 6.15 1.96
N ARG A 403 14.04 4.97 1.90
CA ARG A 403 15.45 4.83 1.53
C ARG A 403 15.71 5.35 0.12
N ALA A 404 14.90 4.96 -0.86
CA ALA A 404 15.06 5.41 -2.24
C ALA A 404 14.96 6.95 -2.36
N VAL A 405 14.06 7.61 -1.62
CA VAL A 405 13.94 9.08 -1.58
C VAL A 405 15.21 9.73 -1.04
N ILE A 406 15.79 9.18 0.05
CA ILE A 406 17.03 9.69 0.65
C ILE A 406 18.20 9.61 -0.36
N PHE A 407 18.33 8.48 -1.06
CA PHE A 407 19.44 8.28 -2.01
C PHE A 407 19.27 9.05 -3.32
N ALA A 408 18.03 9.24 -3.78
CA ALA A 408 17.74 9.88 -5.07
C ALA A 408 18.17 11.36 -5.15
N ARG A 409 18.23 12.08 -4.03
CA ARG A 409 18.61 13.51 -3.95
C ARG A 409 17.94 14.40 -5.02
N GLY A 410 16.68 14.09 -5.37
CA GLY A 410 15.92 14.76 -6.43
C GLY A 410 16.05 14.12 -7.84
N GLY A 411 16.84 13.07 -8.00
CA GLY A 411 16.95 12.27 -9.22
C GLY A 411 15.80 11.27 -9.42
N ALA A 412 16.01 10.26 -10.26
CA ALA A 412 15.09 9.13 -10.41
C ALA A 412 15.15 8.24 -9.15
N LEU A 413 14.00 7.72 -8.73
CA LEU A 413 13.96 6.71 -7.67
C LEU A 413 14.47 5.38 -8.22
N ASP A 414 15.47 4.82 -7.53
CA ASP A 414 15.96 3.48 -7.73
C ASP A 414 15.65 2.63 -6.49
N PHE A 415 15.10 1.44 -6.70
CA PHE A 415 14.64 0.58 -5.63
C PHE A 415 15.56 -0.64 -5.52
N ASP A 416 16.39 -0.63 -4.47
CA ASP A 416 17.22 -1.77 -4.09
C ASP A 416 16.33 -2.83 -3.43
N LEU A 417 15.77 -3.70 -4.28
CA LEU A 417 14.97 -4.86 -3.87
C LEU A 417 15.86 -6.11 -3.93
N PRO A 418 15.75 -7.04 -2.97
CA PRO A 418 16.40 -8.34 -3.08
C PRO A 418 15.99 -8.99 -4.40
N ALA A 419 16.97 -9.44 -5.19
CA ALA A 419 16.69 -10.16 -6.42
C ALA A 419 15.79 -11.35 -6.10
N ILE A 420 14.62 -11.43 -6.75
CA ILE A 420 13.82 -12.64 -6.73
C ILE A 420 14.60 -13.62 -7.60
N ASP A 421 15.43 -14.46 -6.98
CA ASP A 421 16.00 -15.61 -7.65
C ASP A 421 14.84 -16.53 -8.07
N SER A 422 14.28 -16.25 -9.25
CA SER A 422 13.31 -17.14 -9.92
C SER A 422 13.96 -18.47 -10.35
N SER A 423 15.21 -18.69 -9.99
CA SER A 423 15.96 -19.94 -10.12
C SER A 423 16.17 -20.63 -8.77
N ALA A 424 15.36 -20.38 -7.77
CA ALA A 424 15.34 -21.25 -6.61
C ALA A 424 14.76 -22.62 -7.01
N GLY A 425 15.55 -23.37 -7.76
CA GLY A 425 15.72 -24.77 -7.47
C GLY A 425 15.95 -24.87 -5.95
N PRO A 426 15.58 -25.97 -5.28
CA PRO A 426 15.55 -26.04 -3.83
C PRO A 426 16.84 -25.44 -3.31
N ILE A 427 16.71 -24.37 -2.49
CA ILE A 427 17.82 -23.79 -1.73
C ILE A 427 18.62 -25.00 -1.26
N PRO A 428 19.91 -25.15 -1.60
CA PRO A 428 20.71 -26.17 -0.96
C PRO A 428 20.55 -25.86 0.52
N THR A 429 19.68 -26.60 1.17
CA THR A 429 19.53 -26.60 2.62
C THR A 429 20.97 -26.69 3.11
N ALA A 430 21.43 -25.63 3.78
CA ALA A 430 22.61 -25.74 4.61
C ALA A 430 22.48 -27.08 5.34
N PRO A 431 23.51 -27.91 5.36
CA PRO A 431 23.41 -29.28 5.85
C PRO A 431 22.64 -29.22 7.16
N ARG A 432 21.43 -29.80 7.16
CA ARG A 432 20.65 -30.02 8.39
C ARG A 432 21.56 -30.84 9.27
N LEU A 433 22.16 -30.20 10.26
CA LEU A 433 22.68 -30.89 11.41
C LEU A 433 21.50 -31.67 11.98
N GLY A 434 21.70 -32.95 12.16
CA GLY A 434 20.71 -33.99 12.40
C GLY A 434 19.73 -33.66 13.52
N ASP A 435 18.55 -34.25 13.38
CA ASP A 435 17.44 -34.20 14.32
C ASP A 435 17.87 -34.24 15.77
N GLY A 436 17.51 -33.20 16.51
CA GLY A 436 17.46 -33.23 17.98
C GLY A 436 18.59 -32.49 18.67
N ALA A 437 18.48 -31.16 18.76
CA ALA A 437 18.74 -30.36 19.96
C ALA A 437 18.56 -28.86 19.60
N ASP A 438 17.79 -28.14 20.40
CA ASP A 438 17.77 -26.68 20.47
C ASP A 438 19.19 -26.19 20.82
N LEU A 439 19.98 -25.80 19.83
CA LEU A 439 21.30 -25.18 20.07
C LEU A 439 21.16 -23.68 19.95
N GLU A 440 20.85 -23.01 21.05
CA GLU A 440 20.95 -21.55 21.18
C GLU A 440 22.39 -21.04 21.13
N TYR A 441 23.37 -21.90 21.16
CA TYR A 441 24.82 -21.56 21.18
C TYR A 441 25.68 -22.65 20.53
N LEU A 442 26.77 -22.24 19.90
CA LEU A 442 27.80 -23.13 19.39
C LEU A 442 28.82 -23.46 20.47
N THR A 443 29.19 -24.72 20.59
CA THR A 443 30.30 -25.12 21.45
C THR A 443 31.63 -24.60 20.89
N ASP A 444 32.68 -24.45 21.72
CA ASP A 444 33.99 -23.98 21.31
C ASP A 444 34.59 -24.87 20.19
N SER A 445 34.33 -26.16 20.27
CA SER A 445 34.79 -27.12 19.22
C SER A 445 34.09 -26.92 17.87
N GLU A 446 32.80 -26.58 17.87
CA GLU A 446 32.06 -26.29 16.65
C GLU A 446 32.46 -24.95 16.06
N MET A 447 32.68 -23.94 16.89
CA MET A 447 33.21 -22.66 16.47
C MET A 447 34.58 -22.79 15.81
N GLN A 448 35.48 -23.58 16.42
CA GLN A 448 36.80 -23.85 15.87
C GLN A 448 36.73 -24.62 14.53
N ARG A 449 35.78 -25.54 14.40
CA ARG A 449 35.54 -26.26 13.15
C ARG A 449 35.11 -25.31 12.03
N LEU A 450 34.11 -24.46 12.30
CA LEU A 450 33.62 -23.47 11.33
C LEU A 450 34.69 -22.45 10.96
N GLU A 451 35.50 -21.99 11.92
CA GLU A 451 36.61 -21.08 11.67
C GLU A 451 37.66 -21.75 10.76
N ARG A 452 37.99 -23.03 10.97
CA ARG A 452 38.89 -23.80 10.15
C ARG A 452 38.38 -23.99 8.73
N GLU A 453 37.11 -24.34 8.55
CA GLU A 453 36.46 -24.50 7.25
C GLU A 453 36.45 -23.18 6.46
N ASN A 454 36.10 -22.06 7.12
CA ASN A 454 36.18 -20.76 6.50
C ASN A 454 37.58 -20.33 6.08
N LEU A 455 38.57 -20.54 6.93
CA LEU A 455 39.95 -20.27 6.62
C LEU A 455 40.44 -21.10 5.41
N PHE A 456 40.08 -22.38 5.36
CA PHE A 456 40.45 -23.27 4.27
C PHE A 456 39.84 -22.82 2.93
N ALA A 457 38.51 -22.47 2.94
CA ALA A 457 37.82 -21.99 1.75
C ALA A 457 38.43 -20.68 1.19
N VAL A 458 38.82 -19.76 2.05
CA VAL A 458 39.47 -18.51 1.62
C VAL A 458 40.88 -18.77 1.09
N LEU A 459 41.63 -19.66 1.70
CA LEU A 459 42.97 -20.05 1.22
C LEU A 459 42.92 -20.73 -0.16
N GLU A 460 41.95 -21.61 -0.41
CA GLU A 460 41.71 -22.19 -1.73
C GLU A 460 41.34 -21.13 -2.77
N LYS A 461 40.40 -20.24 -2.44
CA LYS A 461 39.97 -19.17 -3.32
C LYS A 461 41.10 -18.23 -3.73
N THR A 462 42.06 -17.99 -2.84
CA THR A 462 43.24 -17.14 -3.11
C THR A 462 44.48 -17.91 -3.60
N ALA A 463 44.33 -19.19 -3.99
CA ALA A 463 45.42 -20.08 -4.37
C ALA A 463 46.58 -20.05 -3.36
N TRP A 464 46.27 -20.00 -2.05
CA TRP A 464 47.20 -19.94 -0.92
C TRP A 464 48.08 -18.68 -0.88
N LYS A 465 47.68 -17.59 -1.58
CA LYS A 465 48.35 -16.31 -1.52
C LYS A 465 47.93 -15.56 -0.22
N ILE A 466 48.86 -15.41 0.71
CA ILE A 466 48.58 -14.86 2.03
C ILE A 466 48.63 -13.33 2.03
N LYS A 467 49.57 -12.70 1.30
CA LYS A 467 49.84 -11.25 1.32
C LYS A 467 49.57 -10.60 -0.04
N GLY A 468 49.24 -9.29 -0.03
CA GLY A 468 49.08 -8.43 -1.20
C GLY A 468 47.62 -8.31 -1.65
N LEU A 469 47.39 -7.51 -2.71
CA LEU A 469 46.09 -7.33 -3.36
C LEU A 469 45.51 -8.70 -3.72
N ASP A 470 44.30 -8.99 -3.31
CA ASP A 470 43.58 -10.27 -3.44
C ASP A 470 44.18 -11.42 -2.60
N GLY A 471 44.96 -11.13 -1.55
CA GLY A 471 45.48 -12.16 -0.64
C GLY A 471 44.46 -12.56 0.44
N ALA A 472 44.64 -13.80 0.99
CA ALA A 472 43.72 -14.34 2.01
C ALA A 472 43.60 -13.45 3.26
N ALA A 473 44.68 -12.76 3.65
CA ALA A 473 44.67 -11.85 4.80
C ALA A 473 43.80 -10.61 4.55
N GLU A 474 43.79 -10.11 3.34
CA GLU A 474 42.94 -8.96 2.94
C GLU A 474 41.47 -9.35 2.86
N LEU A 475 41.14 -10.48 2.23
CA LEU A 475 39.75 -10.98 2.18
C LEU A 475 39.16 -11.28 3.54
N LEU A 476 39.97 -11.71 4.51
CA LEU A 476 39.56 -11.98 5.88
C LEU A 476 39.61 -10.73 6.80
N GLY A 477 40.07 -9.57 6.31
CA GLY A 477 40.24 -8.37 7.09
C GLY A 477 41.23 -8.49 8.26
N VAL A 478 42.23 -9.40 8.17
CA VAL A 478 43.20 -9.65 9.24
C VAL A 478 44.62 -9.35 8.79
N LYS A 479 45.51 -9.07 9.75
CA LYS A 479 46.94 -8.93 9.41
C LYS A 479 47.54 -10.25 8.94
N PRO A 480 48.45 -10.26 7.93
CA PRO A 480 49.07 -11.47 7.42
C PRO A 480 49.77 -12.35 8.50
N THR A 481 50.36 -11.70 9.50
CA THR A 481 50.97 -12.39 10.64
C THR A 481 49.95 -13.10 11.54
N THR A 482 48.76 -12.52 11.71
CA THR A 482 47.65 -13.11 12.46
C THR A 482 47.08 -14.31 11.73
N LEU A 483 46.95 -14.24 10.38
CA LEU A 483 46.49 -15.36 9.57
C LEU A 483 47.47 -16.54 9.63
N ILE A 484 48.79 -16.29 9.49
CA ILE A 484 49.81 -17.32 9.60
C ILE A 484 49.79 -18.00 10.97
N SER A 485 49.61 -17.24 12.04
CA SER A 485 49.48 -17.79 13.40
C SER A 485 48.23 -18.67 13.56
N ARG A 486 47.07 -18.25 13.01
CA ARG A 486 45.84 -19.07 13.02
C ARG A 486 45.98 -20.33 12.19
N MET A 487 46.55 -20.25 11.01
CA MET A 487 46.87 -21.43 10.17
C MET A 487 47.73 -22.43 10.93
N GLY A 488 48.78 -21.96 11.62
CA GLY A 488 49.64 -22.82 12.43
C GLY A 488 48.91 -23.52 13.57
N LYS A 489 48.03 -22.80 14.29
CA LYS A 489 47.22 -23.38 15.37
C LYS A 489 46.23 -24.43 14.87
N MET A 490 45.67 -24.26 13.68
CA MET A 490 44.67 -25.15 13.09
C MET A 490 45.29 -26.24 12.17
N GLY A 491 46.61 -26.30 12.06
CA GLY A 491 47.33 -27.32 11.26
C GLY A 491 47.07 -27.21 9.77
N LEU A 492 46.71 -26.03 9.25
CA LEU A 492 46.47 -25.81 7.83
C LEU A 492 47.79 -25.57 7.11
N LYS A 493 48.13 -26.46 6.17
CA LYS A 493 49.32 -26.36 5.30
C LYS A 493 48.87 -26.43 3.85
N ARG A 494 49.62 -25.73 2.98
CA ARG A 494 49.41 -25.79 1.52
C ARG A 494 49.52 -27.23 1.06
N PRO A 495 48.54 -27.78 0.33
CA PRO A 495 48.68 -29.07 -0.34
C PRO A 495 49.89 -29.04 -1.27
N SER A 496 50.71 -30.09 -1.23
CA SER A 496 51.89 -30.25 -2.07
C SER A 496 51.55 -30.49 -3.54
#